data_b18293d3fafe6de8ce45db78b13b985e
#
_entry.id   b18293d3fafe6de8ce45db78b13b985e
#
_cell.length_a   1.000
_cell.length_b   1.000
_cell.length_c   1.000
_cell.angle_alpha   90.00
_cell.angle_beta   90.00
_cell.angle_gamma   90.00
#
_symmetry.space_group_name_H-M   'P 1'
#
loop_
_entity.id
_entity.type
_entity.pdbx_description
1 polymer ?
#
loop_
_entity_poly.entity_id
_entity_poly.type
_entity_poly.pdbx_seq_one_letter_code
_entity_poly.pdbx_strand_id
1 'polypeptide(L)'
;MFEGLYGLSCVENQVLAFLRQQRVEVAPLYYNSAVPLKELFFFLVIQGIRPVYFDRVRRIQDDLRERGILAFEKRNEALSFWLDRADDGSGPEASLILVTPAFTAETLMARGFRGDHYVRLLRRNQDWVIQNDIPDREVVLPLEELEKAYAGSGFCIRLCREPDRDDVRFFWSSRTFKPENHTAFWFYEQDLDGVPDVGSRLRDMTGIYKQLRYRTAAYYETHGLNTTFIWKKGAEMERIYALAEYYNLKRSIPPSQFFSLLNEIARMDNALMSELRMKLGG
;
A
#
# COMPACT_ATOMS: atom_id res chain seq x y z
N MET A 1 3.20 11.97 -9.27
CA MET A 1 3.23 10.68 -9.98
C MET A 1 2.43 9.60 -9.27
N PHE A 2 2.45 9.55 -7.94
CA PHE A 2 1.76 8.53 -7.15
C PHE A 2 0.32 8.89 -6.76
N GLU A 3 -0.17 10.08 -7.10
CA GLU A 3 -1.54 10.49 -6.85
C GLU A 3 -2.54 9.47 -7.43
N GLY A 4 -3.53 9.08 -6.62
CA GLY A 4 -4.53 8.06 -7.00
C GLY A 4 -3.98 6.62 -7.03
N LEU A 5 -2.75 6.36 -6.56
CA LEU A 5 -2.23 5.02 -6.32
C LEU A 5 -2.34 4.65 -4.84
N TYR A 6 -2.81 3.47 -4.56
CA TYR A 6 -3.13 2.99 -3.21
C TYR A 6 -2.33 1.74 -2.85
N GLY A 7 -1.00 1.79 -3.00
CA GLY A 7 -0.09 0.70 -2.59
C GLY A 7 -0.08 0.50 -1.08
N LEU A 8 0.11 -0.74 -0.65
CA LEU A 8 0.26 -1.09 0.78
C LEU A 8 1.73 -1.06 1.23
N SER A 9 2.66 -0.81 0.32
CA SER A 9 4.08 -0.65 0.59
C SER A 9 4.72 0.26 -0.45
N CYS A 10 5.93 0.78 -0.15
CA CYS A 10 6.71 1.55 -1.12
C CYS A 10 6.97 0.77 -2.42
N VAL A 11 7.32 -0.52 -2.30
CA VAL A 11 7.53 -1.39 -3.47
C VAL A 11 6.27 -1.49 -4.32
N GLU A 12 5.12 -1.72 -3.71
CA GLU A 12 3.86 -1.85 -4.44
C GLU A 12 3.43 -0.53 -5.08
N ASN A 13 3.63 0.62 -4.40
CA ASN A 13 3.42 1.93 -5.00
C ASN A 13 4.29 2.14 -6.25
N GLN A 14 5.57 1.76 -6.19
CA GLN A 14 6.48 1.85 -7.33
C GLN A 14 6.04 0.93 -8.49
N VAL A 15 5.59 -0.30 -8.18
CA VAL A 15 5.04 -1.22 -9.20
C VAL A 15 3.80 -0.63 -9.86
N LEU A 16 2.87 -0.09 -9.08
CA LEU A 16 1.65 0.53 -9.59
C LEU A 16 1.96 1.77 -10.46
N ALA A 17 2.93 2.59 -10.04
CA ALA A 17 3.38 3.75 -10.82
C ALA A 17 4.03 3.32 -12.15
N PHE A 18 4.86 2.27 -12.12
CA PHE A 18 5.45 1.69 -13.31
C PHE A 18 4.38 1.16 -14.28
N LEU A 19 3.41 0.36 -13.79
CA LEU A 19 2.32 -0.17 -14.61
C LEU A 19 1.50 0.96 -15.26
N ARG A 20 1.18 2.01 -14.51
CA ARG A 20 0.46 3.19 -15.04
C ARG A 20 1.25 3.91 -16.14
N GLN A 21 2.56 4.01 -16.01
CA GLN A 21 3.43 4.55 -17.06
C GLN A 21 3.42 3.68 -18.33
N GLN A 22 3.31 2.36 -18.16
CA GLN A 22 3.13 1.41 -19.25
C GLN A 22 1.68 1.38 -19.77
N ARG A 23 0.83 2.34 -19.37
CA ARG A 23 -0.59 2.47 -19.75
C ARG A 23 -1.48 1.29 -19.31
N VAL A 24 -1.04 0.52 -18.34
CA VAL A 24 -1.86 -0.51 -17.70
C VAL A 24 -2.84 0.16 -16.75
N GLU A 25 -4.12 -0.17 -16.88
CA GLU A 25 -5.16 0.28 -15.95
C GLU A 25 -4.97 -0.39 -14.58
N VAL A 26 -4.82 0.41 -13.53
CA VAL A 26 -4.44 -0.08 -12.19
C VAL A 26 -5.65 -0.45 -11.34
N ALA A 27 -6.78 0.24 -11.51
CA ALA A 27 -7.96 0.04 -10.66
C ALA A 27 -8.49 -1.42 -10.66
N PRO A 28 -8.52 -2.16 -11.79
CA PRO A 28 -8.90 -3.57 -11.80
C PRO A 28 -7.99 -4.49 -10.98
N LEU A 29 -6.76 -4.06 -10.69
CA LEU A 29 -5.81 -4.84 -9.89
C LEU A 29 -6.10 -4.80 -8.39
N TYR A 30 -7.04 -3.96 -7.93
CA TYR A 30 -7.42 -3.84 -6.51
C TYR A 30 -8.51 -4.82 -6.06
N TYR A 31 -8.69 -5.92 -6.75
CA TYR A 31 -9.76 -6.91 -6.60
C TYR A 31 -9.90 -7.53 -5.20
N ASN A 32 -8.84 -7.61 -4.39
CA ASN A 32 -8.85 -8.25 -3.07
C ASN A 32 -8.82 -7.27 -1.89
N SER A 33 -9.30 -6.06 -2.08
CA SER A 33 -9.15 -4.96 -1.10
C SER A 33 -10.29 -4.86 -0.08
N ALA A 34 -11.41 -5.57 -0.27
CA ALA A 34 -12.57 -5.50 0.62
C ALA A 34 -12.41 -6.34 1.89
N VAL A 35 -11.27 -6.20 2.58
CA VAL A 35 -10.99 -6.90 3.84
C VAL A 35 -11.75 -6.22 4.98
N PRO A 36 -12.52 -6.95 5.82
CA PRO A 36 -13.25 -6.38 6.94
C PRO A 36 -12.34 -5.75 7.99
N LEU A 37 -12.78 -4.64 8.58
CA LEU A 37 -12.05 -3.96 9.65
C LEU A 37 -11.76 -4.89 10.83
N LYS A 38 -12.67 -5.81 11.15
CA LYS A 38 -12.50 -6.85 12.17
C LYS A 38 -11.23 -7.69 11.96
N GLU A 39 -10.95 -8.12 10.72
CA GLU A 39 -9.76 -8.89 10.42
C GLU A 39 -8.49 -8.07 10.60
N LEU A 40 -8.50 -6.82 10.14
CA LEU A 40 -7.38 -5.91 10.33
C LEU A 40 -7.09 -5.68 11.81
N PHE A 41 -8.12 -5.44 12.62
CA PHE A 41 -7.99 -5.28 14.07
C PHE A 41 -7.37 -6.53 14.70
N PHE A 42 -7.93 -7.70 14.43
CA PHE A 42 -7.44 -8.94 15.02
C PHE A 42 -5.97 -9.22 14.66
N PHE A 43 -5.60 -9.13 13.39
CA PHE A 43 -4.23 -9.46 12.97
C PHE A 43 -3.23 -8.38 13.34
N LEU A 44 -3.53 -7.11 13.09
CA LEU A 44 -2.56 -6.04 13.26
C LEU A 44 -2.50 -5.52 14.71
N VAL A 45 -3.64 -5.44 15.39
CA VAL A 45 -3.71 -4.90 16.76
C VAL A 45 -3.54 -6.02 17.78
N ILE A 46 -4.41 -7.00 17.78
CA ILE A 46 -4.40 -8.07 18.81
C ILE A 46 -3.18 -8.96 18.64
N GLN A 47 -2.98 -9.56 17.48
CA GLN A 47 -1.84 -10.46 17.25
C GLN A 47 -0.52 -9.71 17.02
N GLY A 48 -0.55 -8.42 16.66
CA GLY A 48 0.64 -7.61 16.42
C GLY A 48 1.42 -8.03 15.16
N ILE A 49 0.77 -8.61 14.19
CA ILE A 49 1.38 -8.92 12.90
C ILE A 49 1.78 -7.59 12.24
N ARG A 50 3.03 -7.46 11.83
CA ARG A 50 3.48 -6.25 11.13
C ARG A 50 2.79 -6.14 9.78
N PRO A 51 2.45 -4.91 9.31
CA PRO A 51 1.80 -4.70 8.02
C PRO A 51 2.49 -5.40 6.85
N VAL A 52 3.81 -5.46 6.84
CA VAL A 52 4.62 -6.11 5.81
C VAL A 52 4.39 -7.64 5.74
N TYR A 53 3.91 -8.25 6.82
CA TYR A 53 3.58 -9.69 6.90
C TYR A 53 2.07 -9.97 6.88
N PHE A 54 1.26 -8.93 6.64
CA PHE A 54 -0.18 -9.10 6.52
C PHE A 54 -0.50 -9.74 5.15
N ASP A 55 -0.77 -11.04 5.17
CA ASP A 55 -0.93 -11.88 3.98
C ASP A 55 -2.37 -12.01 3.46
N ARG A 56 -3.34 -11.48 4.21
CA ARG A 56 -4.77 -11.51 3.82
C ARG A 56 -5.04 -10.73 2.52
N VAL A 57 -4.22 -9.70 2.28
CA VAL A 57 -4.21 -8.99 1.00
C VAL A 57 -2.91 -9.37 0.28
N ARG A 58 -3.00 -10.26 -0.70
CA ARG A 58 -1.84 -10.56 -1.53
C ARG A 58 -1.31 -9.31 -2.21
N ARG A 59 0.00 -9.24 -2.36
CA ARG A 59 0.65 -8.14 -3.05
C ARG A 59 0.37 -8.23 -4.54
N ILE A 60 0.01 -7.12 -5.15
CA ILE A 60 -0.32 -7.04 -6.58
C ILE A 60 0.83 -7.58 -7.44
N GLN A 61 2.08 -7.24 -7.12
CA GLN A 61 3.24 -7.73 -7.87
C GLN A 61 3.40 -9.24 -7.83
N ASP A 62 3.02 -9.91 -6.74
CA ASP A 62 3.11 -11.37 -6.63
C ASP A 62 2.07 -12.06 -7.51
N ASP A 63 0.85 -11.53 -7.55
CA ASP A 63 -0.20 -12.04 -8.41
C ASP A 63 0.11 -11.81 -9.89
N LEU A 64 0.61 -10.64 -10.25
CA LEU A 64 1.03 -10.34 -11.62
C LEU A 64 2.21 -11.21 -12.07
N ARG A 65 3.13 -11.52 -11.16
CA ARG A 65 4.23 -12.45 -11.42
C ARG A 65 3.73 -13.88 -11.65
N GLU A 66 2.82 -14.35 -10.81
CA GLU A 66 2.19 -15.68 -10.93
C GLU A 66 1.50 -15.87 -12.29
N ARG A 67 0.92 -14.80 -12.82
CA ARG A 67 0.26 -14.78 -14.13
C ARG A 67 1.21 -14.51 -15.32
N GLY A 68 2.50 -14.34 -15.08
CA GLY A 68 3.48 -14.02 -16.13
C GLY A 68 3.28 -12.66 -16.78
N ILE A 69 2.54 -11.76 -16.13
CA ILE A 69 2.33 -10.37 -16.58
C ILE A 69 3.55 -9.52 -16.25
N LEU A 70 4.10 -9.72 -15.06
CA LEU A 70 5.23 -8.97 -14.52
C LEU A 70 6.37 -9.90 -14.15
N ALA A 71 7.58 -9.63 -14.63
CA ALA A 71 8.79 -10.15 -14.02
C ALA A 71 9.17 -9.23 -12.85
N PHE A 72 9.35 -9.80 -11.66
CA PHE A 72 9.67 -9.08 -10.45
C PHE A 72 10.69 -9.88 -9.64
N GLU A 73 11.91 -9.41 -9.58
CA GLU A 73 13.04 -10.13 -9.02
C GLU A 73 13.85 -9.26 -8.08
N LYS A 74 14.06 -9.75 -6.85
CA LYS A 74 14.99 -9.14 -5.89
C LYS A 74 16.42 -9.58 -6.20
N ARG A 75 17.35 -8.63 -6.23
CA ARG A 75 18.78 -8.88 -6.43
C ARG A 75 19.62 -8.10 -5.43
N ASN A 76 20.73 -8.72 -5.03
CA ASN A 76 21.76 -8.11 -4.18
C ASN A 76 23.00 -7.88 -5.06
N GLU A 77 23.01 -6.79 -5.78
CA GLU A 77 24.02 -6.46 -6.77
C GLU A 77 24.74 -5.16 -6.39
N ALA A 78 25.90 -4.90 -6.98
CA ALA A 78 26.57 -3.60 -6.82
C ALA A 78 25.76 -2.47 -7.45
N LEU A 79 25.99 -1.23 -7.01
CA LEU A 79 25.26 -0.06 -7.55
C LEU A 79 25.42 0.05 -9.07
N SER A 80 26.62 -0.26 -9.63
CA SER A 80 26.88 -0.25 -11.08
C SER A 80 25.87 -1.07 -11.88
N PHE A 81 25.44 -2.23 -11.37
CA PHE A 81 24.40 -3.05 -12.01
C PHE A 81 23.09 -2.29 -12.21
N TRP A 82 22.70 -1.47 -11.23
CA TRP A 82 21.47 -0.66 -11.25
C TRP A 82 21.62 0.56 -12.13
N LEU A 83 22.81 1.19 -12.13
CA LEU A 83 23.11 2.34 -12.98
C LEU A 83 23.04 1.97 -14.46
N ASP A 84 23.55 0.79 -14.84
CA ASP A 84 23.51 0.31 -16.21
C ASP A 84 22.09 0.02 -16.74
N ARG A 85 21.13 -0.15 -15.84
CA ARG A 85 19.72 -0.47 -16.15
C ARG A 85 18.76 0.70 -15.96
N ALA A 86 19.22 1.76 -15.33
CA ALA A 86 18.37 2.93 -15.13
C ALA A 86 18.16 3.65 -16.47
N ASP A 87 16.90 3.81 -16.83
CA ASP A 87 16.45 4.57 -18.00
C ASP A 87 15.74 5.87 -17.60
N ASP A 88 15.17 6.58 -18.52
CA ASP A 88 14.40 7.81 -18.29
C ASP A 88 12.99 7.54 -17.72
N GLY A 89 12.64 6.28 -17.52
CA GLY A 89 11.35 5.81 -17.05
C GLY A 89 10.35 5.46 -18.13
N SER A 90 10.69 5.61 -19.41
CA SER A 90 9.80 5.28 -20.53
C SER A 90 9.88 3.82 -20.98
N GLY A 91 10.96 3.11 -20.59
CA GLY A 91 11.22 1.73 -20.98
C GLY A 91 10.29 0.69 -20.33
N PRO A 92 10.31 -0.54 -20.87
CA PRO A 92 9.49 -1.66 -20.36
C PRO A 92 10.04 -2.27 -19.06
N GLU A 93 11.13 -1.74 -18.56
CA GLU A 93 11.79 -2.16 -17.31
C GLU A 93 11.87 -1.01 -16.30
N ALA A 94 11.97 -1.34 -15.03
CA ALA A 94 12.24 -0.37 -13.96
C ALA A 94 13.19 -0.98 -12.93
N SER A 95 14.07 -0.13 -12.39
CA SER A 95 14.98 -0.47 -11.31
C SER A 95 14.54 0.20 -10.03
N LEU A 96 14.26 -0.60 -8.99
CA LEU A 96 14.07 -0.11 -7.63
C LEU A 96 15.32 -0.42 -6.83
N ILE A 97 15.84 0.56 -6.12
CA ILE A 97 17.00 0.37 -5.23
C ILE A 97 16.59 0.56 -3.78
N LEU A 98 17.15 -0.25 -2.90
CA LEU A 98 17.07 -0.05 -1.45
C LEU A 98 17.96 1.12 -1.07
N VAL A 99 17.42 2.05 -0.29
CA VAL A 99 18.18 3.18 0.25
C VAL A 99 18.34 3.09 1.76
N THR A 100 19.42 3.69 2.25
CA THR A 100 19.74 3.67 3.68
C THR A 100 18.68 4.41 4.51
N PRO A 101 18.47 4.02 5.79
CA PRO A 101 17.56 4.74 6.69
C PRO A 101 17.96 6.21 6.89
N ALA A 102 19.23 6.53 6.90
CA ALA A 102 19.73 7.90 7.02
C ALA A 102 19.27 8.74 5.81
N PHE A 103 19.51 8.25 4.59
CA PHE A 103 19.06 8.91 3.36
C PHE A 103 17.54 9.09 3.34
N THR A 104 16.79 8.06 3.73
CA THR A 104 15.32 8.11 3.82
C THR A 104 14.85 9.22 4.76
N ALA A 105 15.46 9.34 5.94
CA ALA A 105 15.07 10.33 6.95
C ALA A 105 15.48 11.76 6.58
N GLU A 106 16.70 11.94 6.07
CA GLU A 106 17.33 13.26 5.85
C GLU A 106 16.98 13.85 4.49
N THR A 107 17.11 13.05 3.44
CA THR A 107 16.94 13.53 2.05
C THR A 107 15.51 13.36 1.57
N LEU A 108 14.88 12.21 1.83
CA LEU A 108 13.50 11.96 1.41
C LEU A 108 12.47 12.55 2.38
N MET A 109 12.92 13.03 3.56
CA MET A 109 12.06 13.60 4.60
C MET A 109 10.97 12.63 5.13
N ALA A 110 11.15 11.33 4.96
CA ALA A 110 10.28 10.29 5.49
C ALA A 110 10.61 10.01 6.96
N ARG A 111 10.48 11.03 7.82
CA ARG A 111 10.81 10.93 9.26
C ARG A 111 9.93 9.90 9.93
N GLY A 112 10.54 9.07 10.79
CA GLY A 112 9.83 8.03 11.53
C GLY A 112 9.58 6.75 10.75
N PHE A 113 9.96 6.68 9.49
CA PHE A 113 9.93 5.45 8.72
C PHE A 113 10.93 4.44 9.30
N ARG A 114 10.45 3.23 9.61
CA ARG A 114 11.26 2.14 10.16
C ARG A 114 11.11 0.92 9.26
N GLY A 115 12.10 0.66 8.44
CA GLY A 115 12.08 -0.51 7.57
C GLY A 115 12.88 -0.29 6.29
N ASP A 116 12.86 -1.28 5.42
CA ASP A 116 13.44 -1.20 4.09
C ASP A 116 12.61 -0.22 3.24
N HIS A 117 13.29 0.74 2.63
CA HIS A 117 12.66 1.71 1.75
C HIS A 117 13.25 1.62 0.34
N TYR A 118 12.38 1.30 -0.61
CA TYR A 118 12.74 1.15 -2.01
C TYR A 118 12.24 2.34 -2.81
N VAL A 119 13.13 2.89 -3.61
CA VAL A 119 12.88 4.03 -4.50
C VAL A 119 13.19 3.64 -5.93
N ARG A 120 12.55 4.27 -6.90
CA ARG A 120 12.87 4.06 -8.30
C ARG A 120 14.09 4.88 -8.69
N LEU A 121 15.04 4.23 -9.35
CA LEU A 121 16.21 4.86 -9.94
C LEU A 121 15.94 5.16 -11.41
N LEU A 122 16.16 6.40 -11.82
CA LEU A 122 16.02 6.88 -13.19
C LEU A 122 17.31 7.57 -13.63
N ARG A 123 17.52 7.62 -14.94
CA ARG A 123 18.57 8.41 -15.57
C ARG A 123 17.95 9.43 -16.53
N ARG A 124 18.09 10.72 -16.23
CA ARG A 124 17.61 11.80 -17.10
C ARG A 124 18.80 12.65 -17.54
N ASN A 125 19.10 12.59 -18.85
CA ASN A 125 20.31 13.18 -19.43
C ASN A 125 21.56 12.58 -18.77
N GLN A 126 22.27 13.37 -17.98
CA GLN A 126 23.47 12.93 -17.24
C GLN A 126 23.23 12.78 -15.73
N ASP A 127 22.01 13.08 -15.28
CA ASP A 127 21.66 13.12 -13.86
C ASP A 127 21.03 11.80 -13.41
N TRP A 128 21.33 11.41 -12.17
CA TRP A 128 20.65 10.34 -11.47
C TRP A 128 19.47 10.91 -10.69
N VAL A 129 18.30 10.34 -10.91
CA VAL A 129 17.07 10.78 -10.30
C VAL A 129 16.48 9.65 -9.46
N ILE A 130 16.22 9.93 -8.19
CA ILE A 130 15.47 9.06 -7.31
C ILE A 130 14.02 9.55 -7.25
N GLN A 131 13.11 8.62 -7.53
CA GLN A 131 11.67 8.86 -7.44
C GLN A 131 11.10 8.14 -6.22
N ASN A 132 10.64 8.96 -5.27
CA ASN A 132 10.07 8.52 -3.99
C ASN A 132 8.55 8.60 -3.99
N ASP A 133 7.89 7.65 -3.32
CA ASP A 133 6.42 7.56 -3.25
C ASP A 133 5.81 8.40 -2.12
N ILE A 134 6.38 8.35 -0.93
CA ILE A 134 5.85 9.07 0.25
C ILE A 134 7.00 9.74 1.00
N PRO A 135 7.08 11.08 0.95
CA PRO A 135 6.29 12.00 0.11
C PRO A 135 6.57 11.80 -1.39
N ASP A 136 5.57 12.04 -2.24
CA ASP A 136 5.73 12.00 -3.71
C ASP A 136 6.68 13.12 -4.15
N ARG A 137 7.91 12.74 -4.47
CA ARG A 137 8.96 13.67 -4.89
C ARG A 137 10.06 13.01 -5.69
N GLU A 138 10.71 13.79 -6.52
CA GLU A 138 11.93 13.43 -7.20
C GLU A 138 13.12 14.18 -6.60
N VAL A 139 14.25 13.48 -6.50
CA VAL A 139 15.51 14.05 -6.00
C VAL A 139 16.60 13.74 -7.02
N VAL A 140 17.26 14.79 -7.50
CA VAL A 140 18.44 14.67 -8.35
C VAL A 140 19.67 14.53 -7.48
N LEU A 141 20.50 13.51 -7.73
CA LEU A 141 21.68 13.20 -6.93
C LEU A 141 22.94 13.09 -7.79
N PRO A 142 24.06 13.64 -7.36
CA PRO A 142 25.36 13.26 -7.87
C PRO A 142 25.65 11.79 -7.51
N LEU A 143 26.50 11.14 -8.32
CA LEU A 143 26.86 9.74 -8.15
C LEU A 143 27.39 9.42 -6.73
N GLU A 144 28.22 10.28 -6.19
CA GLU A 144 28.80 10.10 -4.85
C GLU A 144 27.74 10.05 -3.73
N GLU A 145 26.66 10.82 -3.87
CA GLU A 145 25.55 10.81 -2.91
C GLU A 145 24.68 9.58 -3.10
N LEU A 146 24.48 9.15 -4.35
CA LEU A 146 23.76 7.93 -4.66
C LEU A 146 24.50 6.68 -4.13
N GLU A 147 25.83 6.65 -4.21
CA GLU A 147 26.68 5.60 -3.61
C GLU A 147 26.50 5.52 -2.10
N LYS A 148 26.45 6.66 -1.41
CA LYS A 148 26.20 6.71 0.04
C LYS A 148 24.75 6.34 0.41
N ALA A 149 23.80 6.60 -0.47
CA ALA A 149 22.40 6.30 -0.25
C ALA A 149 22.07 4.83 -0.49
N TYR A 150 22.79 4.13 -1.35
CA TYR A 150 22.50 2.76 -1.74
C TYR A 150 22.78 1.75 -0.62
N ALA A 151 21.86 0.81 -0.38
CA ALA A 151 21.93 -0.18 0.70
C ALA A 151 22.09 -1.64 0.22
N GLY A 152 22.68 -1.87 -0.96
CA GLY A 152 23.19 -3.18 -1.40
C GLY A 152 22.16 -4.12 -2.03
N SER A 153 20.92 -3.69 -2.25
CA SER A 153 19.91 -4.53 -2.94
C SER A 153 18.90 -3.72 -3.73
N GLY A 154 18.10 -4.40 -4.54
CA GLY A 154 17.02 -3.76 -5.31
C GLY A 154 16.08 -4.77 -5.95
N PHE A 155 15.15 -4.27 -6.75
CA PHE A 155 14.24 -5.06 -7.57
C PHE A 155 14.36 -4.66 -9.03
N CYS A 156 14.46 -5.66 -9.91
CA CYS A 156 14.21 -5.50 -11.34
C CYS A 156 12.71 -5.76 -11.59
N ILE A 157 12.07 -4.85 -12.30
CA ILE A 157 10.68 -4.95 -12.70
C ILE A 157 10.63 -4.89 -14.22
N ARG A 158 9.91 -5.80 -14.87
CA ARG A 158 9.69 -5.78 -16.31
C ARG A 158 8.26 -6.19 -16.62
N LEU A 159 7.58 -5.39 -17.45
CA LEU A 159 6.31 -5.78 -18.03
C LEU A 159 6.55 -6.82 -19.13
N CYS A 160 6.07 -8.05 -18.94
CA CYS A 160 6.24 -9.15 -19.90
C CYS A 160 5.13 -9.17 -20.94
N ARG A 161 3.92 -8.80 -20.56
CA ARG A 161 2.74 -8.61 -21.40
C ARG A 161 1.70 -7.74 -20.70
N GLU A 162 0.80 -7.16 -21.43
CA GLU A 162 -0.35 -6.48 -20.85
C GLU A 162 -1.32 -7.49 -20.22
N PRO A 163 -2.00 -7.12 -19.11
CA PRO A 163 -3.12 -7.90 -18.57
C PRO A 163 -4.24 -8.00 -19.61
N ASP A 164 -4.80 -9.16 -19.78
CA ASP A 164 -5.95 -9.40 -20.66
C ASP A 164 -7.26 -9.59 -19.87
N ARG A 165 -8.37 -9.82 -20.61
CA ARG A 165 -9.69 -10.01 -20.00
C ARG A 165 -9.77 -11.27 -19.13
N ASP A 166 -8.99 -12.30 -19.47
CA ASP A 166 -8.97 -13.55 -18.70
C ASP A 166 -8.20 -13.38 -17.39
N ASP A 167 -7.15 -12.54 -17.39
CA ASP A 167 -6.48 -12.16 -16.15
C ASP A 167 -7.41 -11.37 -15.22
N VAL A 168 -8.13 -10.39 -15.73
CA VAL A 168 -9.11 -9.62 -14.95
C VAL A 168 -10.21 -10.54 -14.40
N ARG A 169 -10.71 -11.47 -15.22
CA ARG A 169 -11.70 -12.47 -14.77
C ARG A 169 -11.14 -13.41 -13.73
N PHE A 170 -9.89 -13.86 -13.88
CA PHE A 170 -9.22 -14.70 -12.90
C PHE A 170 -9.09 -13.97 -11.56
N PHE A 171 -8.60 -12.73 -11.55
CA PHE A 171 -8.49 -11.93 -10.35
C PHE A 171 -9.86 -11.73 -9.68
N TRP A 172 -10.90 -11.44 -10.47
CA TRP A 172 -12.26 -11.31 -9.97
C TRP A 172 -12.77 -12.59 -9.31
N SER A 173 -12.65 -13.72 -9.97
CA SER A 173 -13.31 -14.96 -9.53
C SER A 173 -12.56 -15.68 -8.40
N SER A 174 -11.23 -15.64 -8.40
CA SER A 174 -10.42 -16.50 -7.52
C SER A 174 -9.89 -15.79 -6.27
N ARG A 175 -9.84 -14.49 -6.27
CA ARG A 175 -9.13 -13.71 -5.23
C ARG A 175 -9.99 -12.65 -4.55
N THR A 176 -11.17 -12.35 -5.07
CA THR A 176 -12.05 -11.34 -4.49
C THR A 176 -12.56 -11.82 -3.12
N PHE A 177 -12.51 -10.92 -2.14
CA PHE A 177 -13.11 -11.16 -0.83
C PHE A 177 -14.60 -11.48 -0.97
N LYS A 178 -15.05 -12.54 -0.26
CA LYS A 178 -16.46 -12.92 -0.26
C LYS A 178 -17.17 -12.32 0.94
N PRO A 179 -18.05 -11.32 0.74
CA PRO A 179 -18.74 -10.63 1.84
C PRO A 179 -19.66 -11.52 2.68
N GLU A 180 -19.98 -12.72 2.21
CA GLU A 180 -20.79 -13.72 2.94
C GLU A 180 -20.23 -14.09 4.31
N ASN A 181 -18.91 -13.97 4.49
CA ASN A 181 -18.22 -14.25 5.75
C ASN A 181 -18.16 -13.04 6.68
N HIS A 182 -18.77 -11.91 6.27
CA HIS A 182 -18.72 -10.71 7.09
C HIS A 182 -19.57 -10.87 8.34
N THR A 183 -18.98 -10.56 9.50
CA THR A 183 -19.65 -10.42 10.80
C THR A 183 -19.46 -8.99 11.29
N ALA A 184 -20.55 -8.29 11.60
CA ALA A 184 -20.51 -6.95 12.16
C ALA A 184 -19.59 -6.89 13.39
N PHE A 185 -18.85 -5.80 13.51
CA PHE A 185 -17.82 -5.63 14.52
C PHE A 185 -17.88 -4.24 15.16
N TRP A 186 -17.50 -4.17 16.45
CA TRP A 186 -17.40 -2.95 17.24
C TRP A 186 -16.15 -3.02 18.10
N PHE A 187 -15.53 -1.86 18.36
CA PHE A 187 -14.37 -1.74 19.22
C PHE A 187 -14.78 -1.47 20.66
N TYR A 188 -14.13 -2.15 21.59
CA TYR A 188 -14.22 -1.89 23.01
C TYR A 188 -12.84 -1.60 23.56
N GLU A 189 -12.74 -0.66 24.51
CA GLU A 189 -11.46 -0.27 25.13
C GLU A 189 -10.78 -1.48 25.78
N GLN A 190 -11.54 -2.33 26.42
CA GLN A 190 -11.07 -3.57 27.05
C GLN A 190 -10.44 -4.58 26.07
N ASP A 191 -10.74 -4.49 24.78
CA ASP A 191 -10.12 -5.36 23.77
C ASP A 191 -8.60 -5.10 23.65
N LEU A 192 -8.12 -3.98 24.17
CA LEU A 192 -6.72 -3.58 24.15
C LEU A 192 -5.99 -3.85 25.47
N ASP A 193 -6.67 -4.40 26.48
CA ASP A 193 -6.06 -4.74 27.77
C ASP A 193 -4.92 -5.75 27.55
N GLY A 194 -3.72 -5.38 28.01
CA GLY A 194 -2.51 -6.19 27.84
C GLY A 194 -1.89 -6.20 26.43
N VAL A 195 -2.45 -5.47 25.46
CA VAL A 195 -1.85 -5.34 24.11
C VAL A 195 -0.64 -4.39 24.16
N PRO A 196 0.57 -4.84 23.81
CA PRO A 196 1.74 -3.98 23.79
C PRO A 196 1.70 -3.03 22.58
N ASP A 197 2.33 -1.85 22.72
CA ASP A 197 2.51 -0.87 21.63
C ASP A 197 1.20 -0.49 20.89
N VAL A 198 0.09 -0.39 21.63
CA VAL A 198 -1.27 -0.13 21.12
C VAL A 198 -1.27 1.02 20.10
N GLY A 199 -0.63 2.16 20.43
CA GLY A 199 -0.60 3.33 19.56
C GLY A 199 -0.01 3.02 18.18
N SER A 200 1.12 2.30 18.14
CA SER A 200 1.77 1.88 16.88
C SER A 200 0.87 0.93 16.08
N ARG A 201 0.27 -0.04 16.74
CA ARG A 201 -0.59 -1.05 16.10
C ARG A 201 -1.88 -0.44 15.54
N LEU A 202 -2.51 0.47 16.28
CA LEU A 202 -3.69 1.20 15.81
C LEU A 202 -3.34 2.11 14.62
N ARG A 203 -2.19 2.80 14.64
CA ARG A 203 -1.71 3.58 13.51
C ARG A 203 -1.55 2.68 12.26
N ASP A 204 -0.88 1.56 12.38
CA ASP A 204 -0.65 0.63 11.28
C ASP A 204 -1.96 0.08 10.73
N MET A 205 -2.88 -0.31 11.61
CA MET A 205 -4.22 -0.76 11.22
C MET A 205 -5.00 0.31 10.46
N THR A 206 -5.05 1.53 10.99
CA THR A 206 -5.81 2.62 10.36
C THR A 206 -5.20 3.05 9.02
N GLY A 207 -3.87 3.03 8.91
CA GLY A 207 -3.15 3.30 7.67
C GLY A 207 -3.47 2.28 6.57
N ILE A 208 -3.41 0.98 6.88
CA ILE A 208 -3.78 -0.09 5.93
C ILE A 208 -5.26 -0.02 5.61
N TYR A 209 -6.14 0.14 6.61
CA TYR A 209 -7.57 0.24 6.39
C TYR A 209 -7.92 1.36 5.39
N LYS A 210 -7.34 2.54 5.56
CA LYS A 210 -7.51 3.67 4.66
C LYS A 210 -7.16 3.30 3.22
N GLN A 211 -5.98 2.73 2.99
CA GLN A 211 -5.55 2.33 1.66
C GLN A 211 -6.47 1.27 1.04
N LEU A 212 -6.86 0.28 1.83
CA LEU A 212 -7.78 -0.75 1.36
C LEU A 212 -9.16 -0.20 0.98
N ARG A 213 -9.68 0.82 1.67
CA ARG A 213 -10.96 1.44 1.31
C ARG A 213 -10.87 2.25 0.02
N TYR A 214 -9.77 2.96 -0.21
CA TYR A 214 -9.53 3.61 -1.50
C TYR A 214 -9.40 2.60 -2.64
N ARG A 215 -8.70 1.48 -2.43
CA ARG A 215 -8.66 0.38 -3.39
C ARG A 215 -10.05 -0.19 -3.67
N THR A 216 -10.82 -0.45 -2.61
CA THR A 216 -12.19 -0.95 -2.73
C THR A 216 -13.04 -0.01 -3.58
N ALA A 217 -12.99 1.30 -3.31
CA ALA A 217 -13.71 2.29 -4.10
C ALA A 217 -13.29 2.25 -5.57
N ALA A 218 -11.99 2.37 -5.85
CA ALA A 218 -11.47 2.37 -7.21
C ALA A 218 -11.83 1.09 -7.97
N TYR A 219 -11.72 -0.07 -7.34
CA TYR A 219 -12.05 -1.35 -7.94
C TYR A 219 -13.54 -1.46 -8.31
N TYR A 220 -14.43 -1.16 -7.36
CA TYR A 220 -15.86 -1.31 -7.61
C TYR A 220 -16.44 -0.25 -8.56
N GLU A 221 -15.79 0.91 -8.68
CA GLU A 221 -16.11 1.88 -9.73
C GLU A 221 -15.91 1.31 -11.14
N THR A 222 -14.88 0.49 -11.36
CA THR A 222 -14.66 -0.18 -12.65
C THR A 222 -15.80 -1.16 -12.99
N HIS A 223 -16.57 -1.56 -11.99
CA HIS A 223 -17.75 -2.44 -12.13
C HIS A 223 -19.09 -1.68 -12.10
N GLY A 224 -19.04 -0.35 -12.21
CA GLY A 224 -20.24 0.49 -12.27
C GLY A 224 -20.99 0.63 -10.94
N LEU A 225 -20.36 0.27 -9.80
CA LEU A 225 -20.95 0.46 -8.48
C LEU A 225 -20.72 1.89 -7.97
N ASN A 226 -21.73 2.44 -7.30
CA ASN A 226 -21.60 3.76 -6.69
C ASN A 226 -20.76 3.69 -5.40
N THR A 227 -19.57 4.24 -5.45
CA THR A 227 -18.61 4.27 -4.33
C THR A 227 -18.49 5.66 -3.69
N THR A 228 -19.34 6.61 -4.06
CA THR A 228 -19.32 7.99 -3.55
C THR A 228 -19.29 8.06 -2.02
N PHE A 229 -19.97 7.12 -1.36
CA PHE A 229 -19.95 6.99 0.09
C PHE A 229 -18.54 6.72 0.64
N ILE A 230 -17.77 5.83 0.00
CA ILE A 230 -16.40 5.47 0.43
C ILE A 230 -15.47 6.68 0.28
N TRP A 231 -15.54 7.37 -0.86
CA TRP A 231 -14.74 8.56 -1.10
C TRP A 231 -15.05 9.71 -0.14
N LYS A 232 -16.33 9.97 0.10
CA LYS A 232 -16.76 11.01 1.05
C LYS A 232 -16.28 10.76 2.48
N LYS A 233 -16.11 9.51 2.87
CA LYS A 233 -15.59 9.12 4.18
C LYS A 233 -14.07 9.09 4.26
N GLY A 234 -13.37 9.29 3.16
CA GLY A 234 -11.90 9.36 3.11
C GLY A 234 -11.32 10.39 4.08
N ALA A 235 -11.93 11.56 4.18
CA ALA A 235 -11.49 12.61 5.11
C ALA A 235 -11.62 12.19 6.59
N GLU A 236 -12.63 11.43 6.95
CA GLU A 236 -12.78 10.87 8.30
C GLU A 236 -11.72 9.82 8.60
N MET A 237 -11.41 8.98 7.62
CA MET A 237 -10.32 7.99 7.73
C MET A 237 -8.95 8.67 7.87
N GLU A 238 -8.69 9.74 7.13
CA GLU A 238 -7.47 10.55 7.28
C GLU A 238 -7.36 11.14 8.69
N ARG A 239 -8.44 11.67 9.22
CA ARG A 239 -8.47 12.22 10.58
C ARG A 239 -8.15 11.17 11.62
N ILE A 240 -8.70 9.98 11.51
CA ILE A 240 -8.46 8.90 12.49
C ILE A 240 -7.04 8.37 12.37
N TYR A 241 -6.51 8.24 11.16
CA TYR A 241 -5.10 7.91 10.97
C TYR A 241 -4.18 8.95 11.63
N ALA A 242 -4.45 10.24 11.43
CA ALA A 242 -3.67 11.31 12.04
C ALA A 242 -3.75 11.29 13.58
N LEU A 243 -4.91 10.96 14.14
CA LEU A 243 -5.06 10.78 15.59
C LEU A 243 -4.30 9.55 16.10
N ALA A 244 -4.36 8.42 15.41
CA ALA A 244 -3.60 7.23 15.75
C ALA A 244 -2.08 7.52 15.73
N GLU A 245 -1.60 8.23 14.72
CA GLU A 245 -0.21 8.68 14.63
C GLU A 245 0.17 9.61 15.79
N TYR A 246 -0.69 10.57 16.14
CA TYR A 246 -0.46 11.45 17.29
C TYR A 246 -0.29 10.67 18.59
N TYR A 247 -1.18 9.71 18.90
CA TYR A 247 -1.06 8.90 20.10
C TYR A 247 0.13 7.96 20.09
N ASN A 248 0.49 7.42 18.92
CA ASN A 248 1.72 6.66 18.73
C ASN A 248 2.96 7.50 19.07
N LEU A 249 3.04 8.73 18.55
CA LEU A 249 4.16 9.64 18.83
C LEU A 249 4.23 10.06 20.32
N LYS A 250 3.09 10.23 20.95
CA LYS A 250 3.00 10.55 22.39
C LYS A 250 3.25 9.35 23.30
N ARG A 251 3.35 8.13 22.75
CA ARG A 251 3.43 6.88 23.50
C ARG A 251 2.34 6.75 24.56
N SER A 252 1.13 7.20 24.25
CA SER A 252 -0.02 7.20 25.13
C SER A 252 -1.13 6.31 24.57
N ILE A 253 -1.93 5.75 25.48
CA ILE A 253 -3.16 5.02 25.09
C ILE A 253 -4.16 6.05 24.57
N PRO A 254 -4.80 5.81 23.43
CA PRO A 254 -5.86 6.68 22.95
C PRO A 254 -7.01 6.81 23.96
N PRO A 255 -7.58 8.01 24.14
CA PRO A 255 -8.70 8.19 25.05
C PRO A 255 -9.99 7.55 24.49
N SER A 256 -10.99 7.38 25.34
CA SER A 256 -12.31 6.81 24.97
C SER A 256 -12.96 7.47 23.75
N GLN A 257 -12.74 8.78 23.56
CA GLN A 257 -13.21 9.51 22.38
C GLN A 257 -12.65 8.96 21.04
N PHE A 258 -11.40 8.45 21.04
CA PHE A 258 -10.82 7.81 19.88
C PHE A 258 -11.59 6.54 19.50
N PHE A 259 -12.01 5.75 20.48
CA PHE A 259 -12.80 4.54 20.25
C PHE A 259 -14.20 4.86 19.71
N SER A 260 -14.79 5.98 20.11
CA SER A 260 -16.04 6.45 19.51
C SER A 260 -15.88 6.70 18.01
N LEU A 261 -14.78 7.33 17.58
CA LEU A 261 -14.47 7.53 16.17
C LEU A 261 -14.18 6.22 15.44
N LEU A 262 -13.44 5.28 16.06
CA LEU A 262 -13.25 3.95 15.48
C LEU A 262 -14.56 3.20 15.29
N ASN A 263 -15.50 3.34 16.22
CA ASN A 263 -16.82 2.72 16.12
C ASN A 263 -17.68 3.36 15.01
N GLU A 264 -17.52 4.63 14.72
CA GLU A 264 -18.12 5.22 13.51
C GLU A 264 -17.57 4.58 12.23
N ILE A 265 -16.24 4.36 12.14
CA ILE A 265 -15.66 3.60 11.03
C ILE A 265 -16.20 2.18 10.99
N ALA A 266 -16.25 1.47 12.12
CA ALA A 266 -16.79 0.11 12.18
C ALA A 266 -18.22 0.05 11.64
N ARG A 267 -19.06 1.02 12.02
CA ARG A 267 -20.44 1.14 11.50
C ARG A 267 -20.45 1.30 9.97
N MET A 268 -19.57 2.14 9.45
CA MET A 268 -19.45 2.36 8.00
C MET A 268 -18.95 1.12 7.29
N ASP A 269 -17.96 0.43 7.86
CA ASP A 269 -17.41 -0.81 7.32
C ASP A 269 -18.46 -1.92 7.29
N ASN A 270 -19.20 -2.07 8.38
CA ASN A 270 -20.30 -3.03 8.48
C ASN A 270 -21.38 -2.77 7.42
N ALA A 271 -21.74 -1.50 7.18
CA ALA A 271 -22.68 -1.11 6.14
C ALA A 271 -22.13 -1.40 4.72
N LEU A 272 -20.87 -1.05 4.47
CA LEU A 272 -20.20 -1.32 3.19
C LEU A 272 -20.16 -2.82 2.90
N MET A 273 -19.70 -3.64 3.84
CA MET A 273 -19.62 -5.09 3.67
C MET A 273 -21.00 -5.70 3.41
N SER A 274 -22.03 -5.20 4.09
CA SER A 274 -23.42 -5.62 3.84
C SER A 274 -23.91 -5.24 2.45
N GLU A 275 -23.60 -4.04 1.99
CA GLU A 275 -23.95 -3.58 0.64
C GLU A 275 -23.24 -4.40 -0.45
N LEU A 276 -21.93 -4.66 -0.27
CA LEU A 276 -21.17 -5.50 -1.19
C LEU A 276 -21.74 -6.93 -1.25
N ARG A 277 -22.14 -7.49 -0.11
CA ARG A 277 -22.78 -8.81 -0.03
C ARG A 277 -24.07 -8.85 -0.86
N MET A 278 -24.94 -7.83 -0.72
CA MET A 278 -26.18 -7.76 -1.49
C MET A 278 -25.97 -7.63 -3.00
N LYS A 279 -24.93 -6.91 -3.41
CA LYS A 279 -24.66 -6.65 -4.83
C LYS A 279 -23.87 -7.76 -5.52
N LEU A 280 -23.06 -8.51 -4.77
CA LEU A 280 -22.15 -9.52 -5.33
C LEU A 280 -22.58 -10.96 -5.00
N GLY A 281 -23.49 -11.15 -4.06
CA GLY A 281 -24.00 -12.45 -3.62
C GLY A 281 -25.33 -12.84 -4.26
N GLY A 282 -25.80 -12.08 -5.24
CA GLY A 282 -27.02 -12.34 -6.02
C GLY A 282 -26.77 -13.12 -7.30
#